data_70193c7726d33b08a4d4c7689ab18dc1
#
_entry.id   70193c7726d33b08a4d4c7689ab18dc1
#
_cell.length_a   1.000
_cell.length_b   1.000
_cell.length_c   1.000
_cell.angle_alpha   90.00
_cell.angle_beta   90.00
_cell.angle_gamma   90.00
#
_symmetry.space_group_name_H-M   'P 1'
#
loop_
_entity.id
_entity.type
_entity.pdbx_description
1 polymer ?
#
loop_
_entity_poly.entity_id
_entity_poly.type
_entity_poly.pdbx_seq_one_letter_code
_entity_poly.pdbx_strand_id
1 'polypeptide(L)'
;LVKNPTRSTIDKKLAEIEKNTKKFTSIKKNLRPNITSTKFLKLLSDIEHIAEKSSMIGGYSSLRYSENTQSDEATSLLMRISKFNSEMENKLLFFDLWWKKQIDERNAKRLIKSAGQFSEYLKFKRLLAKYSLSEPEEKIINTLDVTGASALVKLYDKITNAFVYVVTVNGKKKKMNREQLTTLVRSNKAKIREAAYKSLFSKYNENKGVTGEIYQNIVQNWSDEGIG
;
A
#
# COMPACT_ATOMS: atom_id res chain seq x y z
N LEU A 1 -16.39 8.66 2.20
CA LEU A 1 -16.04 8.55 0.77
C LEU A 1 -17.12 9.22 -0.06
N VAL A 2 -16.76 10.18 -0.92
CA VAL A 2 -17.68 10.74 -1.89
C VAL A 2 -18.00 9.64 -2.89
N LYS A 3 -19.29 9.27 -3.05
CA LYS A 3 -19.71 8.33 -4.11
C LYS A 3 -19.28 8.91 -5.46
N ASN A 4 -18.46 8.17 -6.21
CA ASN A 4 -17.97 8.53 -7.56
C ASN A 4 -17.41 9.97 -7.65
N PRO A 5 -16.26 10.26 -7.01
CA PRO A 5 -15.65 11.58 -7.07
C PRO A 5 -15.25 11.90 -8.52
N THR A 6 -15.57 13.12 -8.98
CA THR A 6 -15.07 13.61 -10.26
C THR A 6 -13.56 13.82 -10.22
N ARG A 7 -12.92 13.88 -11.38
CA ARG A 7 -11.47 14.21 -11.48
C ARG A 7 -11.16 15.51 -10.74
N SER A 8 -11.96 16.54 -10.88
CA SER A 8 -11.81 17.82 -10.16
C SER A 8 -11.87 17.65 -8.64
N THR A 9 -12.75 16.77 -8.13
CA THR A 9 -12.83 16.48 -6.69
C THR A 9 -11.55 15.80 -6.20
N ILE A 10 -11.01 14.86 -6.98
CA ILE A 10 -9.74 14.19 -6.66
C ILE A 10 -8.60 15.21 -6.67
N ASP A 11 -8.50 16.05 -7.70
CA ASP A 11 -7.45 17.07 -7.83
C ASP A 11 -7.46 18.04 -6.64
N LYS A 12 -8.64 18.50 -6.20
CA LYS A 12 -8.78 19.34 -5.01
C LYS A 12 -8.27 18.66 -3.74
N LYS A 13 -8.56 17.36 -3.57
CA LYS A 13 -8.07 16.59 -2.42
C LYS A 13 -6.56 16.38 -2.44
N LEU A 14 -5.98 16.12 -3.61
CA LEU A 14 -4.53 16.01 -3.76
C LEU A 14 -3.84 17.35 -3.44
N ALA A 15 -4.38 18.46 -3.95
CA ALA A 15 -3.85 19.80 -3.66
C ALA A 15 -3.93 20.14 -2.15
N GLU A 16 -5.00 19.70 -1.47
CA GLU A 16 -5.15 19.87 -0.02
C GLU A 16 -4.09 19.07 0.75
N ILE A 17 -3.87 17.80 0.39
CA ILE A 17 -2.84 16.94 0.99
C ILE A 17 -1.46 17.57 0.77
N GLU A 18 -1.16 18.00 -0.44
CA GLU A 18 0.12 18.63 -0.77
C GLU A 18 0.35 19.92 0.03
N LYS A 19 -0.68 20.78 0.16
CA LYS A 19 -0.63 22.00 0.99
C LYS A 19 -0.31 21.68 2.45
N ASN A 20 -0.98 20.67 3.03
CA ASN A 20 -0.76 20.27 4.41
C ASN A 20 0.64 19.66 4.59
N THR A 21 1.09 18.83 3.66
CA THR A 21 2.44 18.27 3.64
C THR A 21 3.50 19.36 3.55
N LYS A 22 3.33 20.34 2.66
CA LYS A 22 4.24 21.49 2.52
C LYS A 22 4.31 22.32 3.79
N LYS A 23 3.17 22.56 4.45
CA LYS A 23 3.13 23.24 5.76
C LYS A 23 3.88 22.42 6.81
N PHE A 24 3.68 21.10 6.85
CA PHE A 24 4.36 20.23 7.79
C PHE A 24 5.89 20.21 7.55
N THR A 25 6.33 20.16 6.31
CA THR A 25 7.78 20.13 6.00
C THR A 25 8.51 21.40 6.45
N SER A 26 7.83 22.52 6.59
CA SER A 26 8.45 23.77 7.08
C SER A 26 9.01 23.66 8.51
N ILE A 27 8.54 22.70 9.30
CA ILE A 27 9.04 22.48 10.67
C ILE A 27 10.43 21.81 10.71
N LYS A 28 10.89 21.19 9.62
CA LYS A 28 12.15 20.42 9.57
C LYS A 28 13.33 21.20 10.19
N LYS A 29 13.44 22.49 9.88
CA LYS A 29 14.51 23.36 10.38
C LYS A 29 14.45 23.60 11.90
N ASN A 30 13.26 23.51 12.50
CA ASN A 30 12.98 23.83 13.90
C ASN A 30 12.76 22.59 14.77
N LEU A 31 12.84 21.40 14.20
CA LEU A 31 12.65 20.15 14.92
C LEU A 31 13.86 19.88 15.84
N ARG A 32 13.61 19.78 17.15
CA ARG A 32 14.65 19.58 18.17
C ARG A 32 14.21 18.51 19.17
N PRO A 33 15.13 17.74 19.76
CA PRO A 33 14.80 16.71 20.76
C PRO A 33 14.02 17.25 21.98
N ASN A 34 14.29 18.46 22.40
CA ASN A 34 13.65 19.12 23.54
C ASN A 34 12.28 19.77 23.21
N ILE A 35 11.68 19.45 22.08
CA ILE A 35 10.32 19.92 21.73
C ILE A 35 9.35 19.68 22.87
N THR A 36 8.43 20.63 23.14
CA THR A 36 7.40 20.46 24.16
C THR A 36 6.40 19.38 23.77
N SER A 37 5.83 18.68 24.76
CA SER A 37 4.82 17.64 24.52
C SER A 37 3.63 18.17 23.71
N THR A 38 3.15 19.38 24.01
CA THR A 38 2.04 20.02 23.30
C THR A 38 2.35 20.21 21.80
N LYS A 39 3.54 20.73 21.48
CA LYS A 39 3.96 20.89 20.07
C LYS A 39 4.11 19.55 19.38
N PHE A 40 4.70 18.55 20.06
CA PHE A 40 4.88 17.21 19.52
C PHE A 40 3.55 16.54 19.22
N LEU A 41 2.59 16.58 20.14
CA LEU A 41 1.25 16.03 19.94
C LEU A 41 0.53 16.69 18.77
N LYS A 42 0.70 18.01 18.60
CA LYS A 42 0.17 18.70 17.43
C LYS A 42 0.79 18.18 16.13
N LEU A 43 2.09 17.92 16.10
CA LEU A 43 2.75 17.35 14.93
C LEU A 43 2.24 15.95 14.61
N LEU A 44 2.01 15.11 15.63
CA LEU A 44 1.42 13.78 15.44
C LEU A 44 0.00 13.88 14.85
N SER A 45 -0.82 14.77 15.36
CA SER A 45 -2.16 15.02 14.81
C SER A 45 -2.13 15.57 13.37
N ASP A 46 -1.18 16.47 13.05
CA ASP A 46 -1.03 17.01 11.70
C ASP A 46 -0.61 15.88 10.70
N ILE A 47 0.29 14.99 11.10
CA ILE A 47 0.68 13.80 10.28
C ILE A 47 -0.49 12.82 10.14
N GLU A 48 -1.18 12.51 11.23
CA GLU A 48 -2.34 11.63 11.21
C GLU A 48 -3.39 12.13 10.22
N HIS A 49 -3.68 13.43 10.25
CA HIS A 49 -4.63 14.04 9.32
C HIS A 49 -4.17 13.95 7.83
N ILE A 50 -2.87 14.14 7.57
CA ILE A 50 -2.32 13.95 6.22
C ILE A 50 -2.45 12.48 5.81
N ALA A 51 -2.08 11.53 6.68
CA ALA A 51 -2.13 10.10 6.42
C ALA A 51 -3.57 9.62 6.18
N GLU A 52 -4.54 10.08 6.97
CA GLU A 52 -5.96 9.78 6.81
C GLU A 52 -6.45 10.18 5.40
N LYS A 53 -6.18 11.41 4.98
CA LYS A 53 -6.59 11.90 3.66
C LYS A 53 -5.91 11.14 2.53
N SER A 54 -4.62 10.84 2.66
CA SER A 54 -3.86 10.03 1.69
C SER A 54 -4.41 8.62 1.61
N SER A 55 -4.71 7.98 2.74
CA SER A 55 -5.30 6.65 2.81
C SER A 55 -6.71 6.59 2.20
N MET A 56 -7.52 7.62 2.41
CA MET A 56 -8.86 7.69 1.80
C MET A 56 -8.81 7.71 0.27
N ILE A 57 -7.91 8.50 -0.30
CA ILE A 57 -7.75 8.60 -1.76
C ILE A 57 -7.05 7.36 -2.32
N GLY A 58 -6.04 6.84 -1.63
CA GLY A 58 -5.37 5.59 -1.97
C GLY A 58 -6.34 4.42 -1.98
N GLY A 59 -7.13 4.27 -0.92
CA GLY A 59 -8.16 3.24 -0.82
C GLY A 59 -9.21 3.34 -1.93
N TYR A 60 -9.68 4.55 -2.25
CA TYR A 60 -10.60 4.75 -3.36
C TYR A 60 -10.01 4.27 -4.70
N SER A 61 -8.76 4.66 -5.01
CA SER A 61 -8.12 4.27 -6.27
C SER A 61 -7.86 2.76 -6.35
N SER A 62 -7.47 2.13 -5.22
CA SER A 62 -7.28 0.68 -5.13
C SER A 62 -8.59 -0.08 -5.32
N LEU A 63 -9.69 0.36 -4.70
CA LEU A 63 -10.99 -0.27 -4.85
C LEU A 63 -11.54 -0.14 -6.28
N ARG A 64 -11.36 1.02 -6.93
CA ARG A 64 -11.72 1.20 -8.34
C ARG A 64 -10.94 0.27 -9.27
N TYR A 65 -9.66 0.11 -9.02
CA TYR A 65 -8.83 -0.86 -9.75
C TYR A 65 -9.28 -2.30 -9.49
N SER A 66 -9.55 -2.66 -8.24
CA SER A 66 -10.00 -4.02 -7.87
C SER A 66 -11.37 -4.37 -8.45
N GLU A 67 -12.26 -3.37 -8.61
CA GLU A 67 -13.56 -3.56 -9.26
C GLU A 67 -13.39 -3.98 -10.74
N ASN A 68 -12.44 -3.39 -11.45
CA ASN A 68 -12.12 -3.75 -12.85
C ASN A 68 -10.65 -3.48 -13.17
N THR A 69 -9.81 -4.51 -13.01
CA THR A 69 -8.36 -4.47 -13.31
C THR A 69 -8.03 -4.28 -14.80
N GLN A 70 -9.01 -4.42 -15.69
CA GLN A 70 -8.86 -4.20 -17.13
C GLN A 70 -9.19 -2.75 -17.54
N SER A 71 -9.70 -1.93 -16.62
CA SER A 71 -10.00 -0.52 -16.88
C SER A 71 -8.72 0.31 -16.93
N ASP A 72 -8.45 0.92 -18.08
CA ASP A 72 -7.31 1.83 -18.26
C ASP A 72 -7.45 3.09 -17.40
N GLU A 73 -8.69 3.58 -17.22
CA GLU A 73 -8.98 4.73 -16.35
C GLU A 73 -8.64 4.41 -14.89
N ALA A 74 -9.09 3.25 -14.37
CA ALA A 74 -8.81 2.82 -13.00
C ALA A 74 -7.32 2.58 -12.78
N THR A 75 -6.64 1.96 -13.76
CA THR A 75 -5.19 1.73 -13.74
C THR A 75 -4.43 3.06 -13.70
N SER A 76 -4.78 4.00 -14.56
CA SER A 76 -4.15 5.33 -14.62
C SER A 76 -4.36 6.11 -13.33
N LEU A 77 -5.57 6.04 -12.75
CA LEU A 77 -5.86 6.67 -11.47
C LEU A 77 -5.02 6.06 -10.35
N LEU A 78 -4.96 4.73 -10.25
CA LEU A 78 -4.15 4.03 -9.24
C LEU A 78 -2.68 4.41 -9.34
N MET A 79 -2.11 4.41 -10.54
CA MET A 79 -0.70 4.77 -10.75
C MET A 79 -0.42 6.23 -10.36
N ARG A 80 -1.32 7.15 -10.74
CA ARG A 80 -1.22 8.56 -10.37
C ARG A 80 -1.23 8.78 -8.86
N ILE A 81 -2.16 8.12 -8.15
CA ILE A 81 -2.30 8.25 -6.70
C ILE A 81 -1.11 7.58 -5.99
N SER A 82 -0.66 6.41 -6.45
CA SER A 82 0.52 5.74 -5.89
C SER A 82 1.77 6.61 -5.98
N LYS A 83 2.03 7.21 -7.15
CA LYS A 83 3.14 8.14 -7.34
C LYS A 83 3.02 9.36 -6.42
N PHE A 84 1.84 9.98 -6.36
CA PHE A 84 1.59 11.12 -5.48
C PHE A 84 1.86 10.77 -4.01
N ASN A 85 1.35 9.63 -3.52
CA ASN A 85 1.54 9.20 -2.14
C ASN A 85 3.04 8.99 -1.84
N SER A 86 3.79 8.30 -2.73
CA SER A 86 5.24 8.14 -2.58
C SER A 86 5.98 9.49 -2.48
N GLU A 87 5.59 10.48 -3.30
CA GLU A 87 6.16 11.83 -3.21
C GLU A 87 5.86 12.52 -1.89
N MET A 88 4.62 12.33 -1.34
CA MET A 88 4.24 12.91 -0.04
C MET A 88 4.97 12.19 1.10
N GLU A 89 5.08 10.87 1.07
CA GLU A 89 5.84 10.07 2.04
C GLU A 89 7.31 10.50 2.07
N ASN A 90 7.94 10.67 0.91
CA ASN A 90 9.31 11.17 0.81
C ASN A 90 9.48 12.58 1.42
N LYS A 91 8.47 13.44 1.33
CA LYS A 91 8.49 14.76 1.97
C LYS A 91 8.34 14.68 3.50
N LEU A 92 7.66 13.65 4.02
CA LEU A 92 7.40 13.45 5.45
C LEU A 92 8.47 12.60 6.14
N LEU A 93 9.27 11.86 5.40
CA LEU A 93 10.25 10.89 5.88
C LEU A 93 11.22 11.45 6.93
N PHE A 94 11.61 12.73 6.80
CA PHE A 94 12.50 13.38 7.77
C PHE A 94 11.97 13.31 9.21
N PHE A 95 10.64 13.34 9.41
CA PHE A 95 10.05 13.29 10.75
C PHE A 95 10.08 11.86 11.31
N ASP A 96 9.82 10.85 10.48
CA ASP A 96 9.92 9.44 10.88
C ASP A 96 11.37 9.09 11.28
N LEU A 97 12.35 9.50 10.47
CA LEU A 97 13.77 9.28 10.75
C LEU A 97 14.26 10.08 11.96
N TRP A 98 13.76 11.32 12.15
CA TRP A 98 14.07 12.09 13.35
C TRP A 98 13.55 11.37 14.60
N TRP A 99 12.33 10.87 14.59
CA TRP A 99 11.75 10.12 15.70
C TRP A 99 12.51 8.82 15.97
N LYS A 100 12.86 8.08 14.93
CA LYS A 100 13.56 6.80 15.02
C LYS A 100 15.00 6.93 15.50
N LYS A 101 15.77 7.88 14.91
CA LYS A 101 17.23 7.90 15.01
C LYS A 101 17.83 9.15 15.67
N GLN A 102 17.17 10.30 15.60
CA GLN A 102 17.81 11.57 16.01
C GLN A 102 17.37 12.04 17.39
N ILE A 103 16.23 11.57 17.90
CA ILE A 103 15.80 11.91 19.26
C ILE A 103 16.48 10.99 20.28
N ASP A 104 17.04 11.60 21.33
CA ASP A 104 17.64 10.84 22.41
C ASP A 104 16.60 10.11 23.26
N GLU A 105 17.05 9.07 23.97
CA GLU A 105 16.17 8.17 24.73
C GLU A 105 15.41 8.88 25.87
N ARG A 106 16.02 9.87 26.53
CA ARG A 106 15.38 10.64 27.60
C ARG A 106 14.19 11.44 27.07
N ASN A 107 14.39 12.16 25.96
CA ASN A 107 13.34 12.93 25.32
C ASN A 107 12.27 12.03 24.69
N ALA A 108 12.66 10.89 24.09
CA ALA A 108 11.72 9.92 23.55
C ALA A 108 10.77 9.39 24.65
N LYS A 109 11.31 8.92 25.79
CA LYS A 109 10.51 8.46 26.93
C LYS A 109 9.57 9.53 27.46
N ARG A 110 10.04 10.77 27.55
CA ARG A 110 9.21 11.92 27.97
C ARG A 110 8.04 12.15 27.04
N LEU A 111 8.26 12.13 25.72
CA LEU A 111 7.23 12.36 24.72
C LEU A 111 6.25 11.18 24.64
N ILE A 112 6.74 9.94 24.70
CA ILE A 112 5.88 8.74 24.75
C ILE A 112 4.95 8.79 25.95
N LYS A 113 5.45 9.17 27.15
CA LYS A 113 4.63 9.27 28.37
C LYS A 113 3.46 10.23 28.20
N SER A 114 3.62 11.29 27.41
CA SER A 114 2.58 12.30 27.16
C SER A 114 1.73 12.02 25.91
N ALA A 115 2.05 10.97 25.16
CA ALA A 115 1.47 10.75 23.84
C ALA A 115 0.09 10.06 23.83
N GLY A 116 -0.42 9.59 24.98
CA GLY A 116 -1.74 8.97 25.07
C GLY A 116 -1.91 7.79 24.10
N GLN A 117 -2.89 7.88 23.25
CA GLN A 117 -3.19 6.84 22.23
C GLN A 117 -2.05 6.57 21.24
N PHE A 118 -1.13 7.50 21.03
CA PHE A 118 0.02 7.31 20.14
C PHE A 118 1.20 6.59 20.79
N SER A 119 1.15 6.30 22.09
CA SER A 119 2.29 5.78 22.84
C SER A 119 2.85 4.47 22.25
N GLU A 120 1.99 3.50 21.96
CA GLU A 120 2.43 2.20 21.41
C GLU A 120 2.94 2.34 19.97
N TYR A 121 2.31 3.15 19.15
CA TYR A 121 2.79 3.48 17.81
C TYR A 121 4.22 4.07 17.86
N LEU A 122 4.46 5.01 18.74
CA LEU A 122 5.77 5.65 18.89
C LEU A 122 6.86 4.69 19.38
N LYS A 123 6.53 3.80 20.33
CA LYS A 123 7.43 2.72 20.76
C LYS A 123 7.77 1.79 19.62
N PHE A 124 6.75 1.32 18.88
CA PHE A 124 6.93 0.43 17.75
C PHE A 124 7.82 1.05 16.67
N LYS A 125 7.61 2.32 16.33
CA LYS A 125 8.48 3.04 15.38
C LYS A 125 9.95 3.05 15.82
N ARG A 126 10.24 3.20 17.11
CA ARG A 126 11.63 3.14 17.62
C ARG A 126 12.25 1.74 17.53
N LEU A 127 11.46 0.69 17.71
CA LEU A 127 11.94 -0.69 17.48
C LEU A 127 12.38 -0.91 16.03
N LEU A 128 11.74 -0.23 15.09
CA LEU A 128 12.07 -0.29 13.66
C LEU A 128 13.30 0.55 13.28
N ALA A 129 13.86 1.35 14.19
CA ALA A 129 15.00 2.23 13.88
C ALA A 129 16.23 1.47 13.32
N LYS A 130 16.46 0.25 13.79
CA LYS A 130 17.58 -0.61 13.34
C LYS A 130 17.46 -1.08 11.89
N TYR A 131 16.25 -1.06 11.34
CA TYR A 131 15.98 -1.43 9.94
C TYR A 131 15.82 -0.21 9.03
N SER A 132 15.95 1.00 9.55
CA SER A 132 15.81 2.20 8.74
C SER A 132 17.17 2.63 8.17
N LEU A 133 17.18 2.99 6.92
CA LEU A 133 18.36 3.49 6.20
C LEU A 133 18.52 5.02 6.39
N SER A 134 19.42 5.64 5.64
CA SER A 134 19.53 7.10 5.59
C SER A 134 18.38 7.73 4.80
N GLU A 135 18.13 9.04 4.99
CA GLU A 135 17.04 9.73 4.28
C GLU A 135 17.17 9.65 2.74
N PRO A 136 18.34 9.77 2.12
CA PRO A 136 18.49 9.58 0.68
C PRO A 136 18.18 8.15 0.20
N GLU A 137 18.65 7.14 0.93
CA GLU A 137 18.43 5.72 0.61
C GLU A 137 16.95 5.36 0.67
N GLU A 138 16.27 5.71 1.77
CA GLU A 138 14.82 5.49 1.91
C GLU A 138 14.01 6.18 0.80
N LYS A 139 14.40 7.40 0.40
CA LYS A 139 13.75 8.10 -0.71
C LYS A 139 13.90 7.40 -2.05
N ILE A 140 15.09 6.84 -2.31
CA ILE A 140 15.34 6.08 -3.54
C ILE A 140 14.47 4.83 -3.54
N ILE A 141 14.43 4.07 -2.43
CA ILE A 141 13.61 2.87 -2.28
C ILE A 141 12.13 3.19 -2.50
N ASN A 142 11.58 4.16 -1.78
CA ASN A 142 10.19 4.58 -1.92
C ASN A 142 9.82 4.99 -3.36
N THR A 143 10.76 5.61 -4.07
CA THR A 143 10.52 6.05 -5.46
C THR A 143 10.56 4.86 -6.42
N LEU A 144 11.53 3.96 -6.25
CA LEU A 144 11.71 2.81 -7.13
C LEU A 144 10.65 1.74 -6.89
N ASP A 145 10.15 1.57 -5.67
CA ASP A 145 9.12 0.57 -5.36
C ASP A 145 7.82 0.78 -6.17
N VAL A 146 7.46 2.01 -6.49
CA VAL A 146 6.26 2.31 -7.30
C VAL A 146 6.27 1.59 -8.66
N THR A 147 7.45 1.49 -9.29
CA THR A 147 7.66 0.85 -10.60
C THR A 147 8.42 -0.48 -10.49
N GLY A 148 8.86 -0.85 -9.31
CA GLY A 148 9.51 -2.11 -8.95
C GLY A 148 8.52 -3.17 -8.49
N ALA A 149 8.66 -3.65 -7.25
CA ALA A 149 7.84 -4.73 -6.69
C ALA A 149 6.34 -4.45 -6.77
N SER A 150 5.91 -3.23 -6.43
CA SER A 150 4.50 -2.83 -6.52
C SER A 150 3.94 -2.92 -7.94
N ALA A 151 4.75 -2.64 -8.96
CA ALA A 151 4.31 -2.79 -10.35
C ALA A 151 4.22 -4.25 -10.78
N LEU A 152 5.13 -5.12 -10.32
CA LEU A 152 5.07 -6.56 -10.57
C LEU A 152 3.82 -7.19 -9.96
N VAL A 153 3.45 -6.82 -8.74
CA VAL A 153 2.20 -7.27 -8.10
C VAL A 153 0.99 -6.86 -8.94
N LYS A 154 0.92 -5.61 -9.38
CA LYS A 154 -0.17 -5.12 -10.25
C LYS A 154 -0.23 -5.87 -11.59
N LEU A 155 0.93 -6.18 -12.17
CA LEU A 155 1.00 -6.96 -13.41
C LEU A 155 0.47 -8.38 -13.20
N TYR A 156 0.88 -9.05 -12.13
CA TYR A 156 0.36 -10.34 -11.73
C TYR A 156 -1.17 -10.32 -11.55
N ASP A 157 -1.69 -9.33 -10.83
CA ASP A 157 -3.12 -9.16 -10.64
C ASP A 157 -3.87 -8.93 -11.96
N LYS A 158 -3.33 -8.07 -12.83
CA LYS A 158 -3.94 -7.78 -14.14
C LYS A 158 -4.03 -9.04 -15.01
N ILE A 159 -2.98 -9.86 -15.04
CA ILE A 159 -2.93 -11.11 -15.80
C ILE A 159 -3.91 -12.12 -15.19
N THR A 160 -3.82 -12.38 -13.89
CA THR A 160 -4.62 -13.44 -13.25
C THR A 160 -6.10 -13.10 -13.15
N ASN A 161 -6.46 -11.83 -13.01
CA ASN A 161 -7.86 -11.39 -13.02
C ASN A 161 -8.50 -11.40 -14.42
N ALA A 162 -7.69 -11.43 -15.50
CA ALA A 162 -8.18 -11.64 -16.86
C ALA A 162 -8.49 -13.11 -17.16
N PHE A 163 -8.15 -14.05 -16.29
CA PHE A 163 -8.38 -15.47 -16.52
C PHE A 163 -9.87 -15.79 -16.56
N VAL A 164 -10.28 -16.51 -17.62
CA VAL A 164 -11.61 -17.09 -17.74
C VAL A 164 -11.48 -18.60 -17.49
N TYR A 165 -12.22 -19.07 -16.50
CA TYR A 165 -12.25 -20.47 -16.09
C TYR A 165 -13.45 -21.17 -16.72
N VAL A 166 -13.26 -22.40 -17.17
CA VAL A 166 -14.34 -23.24 -17.70
C VAL A 166 -14.55 -24.40 -16.75
N VAL A 167 -15.73 -24.52 -16.18
CA VAL A 167 -16.05 -25.58 -15.23
C VAL A 167 -17.38 -26.26 -15.61
N THR A 168 -17.47 -27.58 -15.45
CA THR A 168 -18.72 -28.33 -15.66
C THR A 168 -19.49 -28.44 -14.35
N VAL A 169 -20.67 -27.82 -14.30
CA VAL A 169 -21.58 -27.86 -13.16
C VAL A 169 -22.91 -28.47 -13.61
N ASN A 170 -23.31 -29.57 -12.99
CA ASN A 170 -24.54 -30.30 -13.33
C ASN A 170 -24.63 -30.65 -14.84
N GLY A 171 -23.52 -31.11 -15.43
CA GLY A 171 -23.44 -31.49 -16.86
C GLY A 171 -23.34 -30.34 -17.84
N LYS A 172 -23.38 -29.07 -17.39
CA LYS A 172 -23.29 -27.89 -18.25
C LYS A 172 -21.94 -27.19 -18.05
N LYS A 173 -21.25 -26.86 -19.16
CA LYS A 173 -20.03 -26.01 -19.14
C LYS A 173 -20.42 -24.56 -18.84
N LYS A 174 -19.76 -23.95 -17.88
CA LYS A 174 -19.93 -22.53 -17.52
C LYS A 174 -18.59 -21.81 -17.57
N LYS A 175 -18.58 -20.61 -18.13
CA LYS A 175 -17.46 -19.68 -18.04
C LYS A 175 -17.61 -18.84 -16.76
N MET A 176 -16.54 -18.70 -15.99
CA MET A 176 -16.55 -18.01 -14.70
C MET A 176 -15.27 -17.19 -14.54
N ASN A 177 -15.35 -16.10 -13.80
CA ASN A 177 -14.17 -15.42 -13.27
C ASN A 177 -13.66 -16.15 -12.01
N ARG A 178 -12.54 -15.69 -11.46
CA ARG A 178 -11.91 -16.32 -10.28
C ARG A 178 -12.84 -16.35 -9.07
N GLU A 179 -13.52 -15.26 -8.80
CA GLU A 179 -14.40 -15.15 -7.62
C GLU A 179 -15.59 -16.11 -7.70
N GLN A 180 -16.23 -16.19 -8.88
CA GLN A 180 -17.31 -17.14 -9.11
C GLN A 180 -16.84 -18.59 -8.97
N LEU A 181 -15.63 -18.90 -9.48
CA LEU A 181 -15.05 -20.24 -9.38
C LEU A 181 -14.73 -20.59 -7.92
N THR A 182 -14.18 -19.63 -7.16
CA THR A 182 -13.81 -19.82 -5.75
C THR A 182 -15.04 -20.13 -4.86
N THR A 183 -16.21 -19.62 -5.20
CA THR A 183 -17.45 -20.01 -4.50
C THR A 183 -17.76 -21.50 -4.69
N LEU A 184 -17.45 -22.07 -5.87
CA LEU A 184 -17.66 -23.48 -6.14
C LEU A 184 -16.67 -24.40 -5.42
N VAL A 185 -15.46 -23.92 -5.13
CA VAL A 185 -14.47 -24.64 -4.29
C VAL A 185 -15.02 -24.92 -2.88
N ARG A 186 -15.98 -24.11 -2.43
CA ARG A 186 -16.65 -24.27 -1.13
C ARG A 186 -18.01 -24.99 -1.21
N SER A 187 -18.37 -25.56 -2.37
CA SER A 187 -19.62 -26.30 -2.56
C SER A 187 -19.70 -27.50 -1.61
N ASN A 188 -20.90 -27.84 -1.14
CA ASN A 188 -21.16 -29.08 -0.38
C ASN A 188 -20.99 -30.36 -1.23
N LYS A 189 -21.04 -30.26 -2.57
CA LYS A 189 -20.89 -31.38 -3.51
C LYS A 189 -19.41 -31.60 -3.87
N ALA A 190 -18.82 -32.72 -3.46
CA ALA A 190 -17.40 -33.03 -3.68
C ALA A 190 -16.98 -32.94 -5.15
N LYS A 191 -17.77 -33.48 -6.09
CA LYS A 191 -17.50 -33.41 -7.54
C LYS A 191 -17.43 -31.98 -8.08
N ILE A 192 -18.23 -31.06 -7.54
CA ILE A 192 -18.21 -29.65 -7.94
C ILE A 192 -16.93 -28.98 -7.41
N ARG A 193 -16.56 -29.24 -6.14
CA ARG A 193 -15.29 -28.74 -5.57
C ARG A 193 -14.08 -29.20 -6.39
N GLU A 194 -14.02 -30.50 -6.72
CA GLU A 194 -12.94 -31.08 -7.50
C GLU A 194 -12.85 -30.45 -8.90
N ALA A 195 -13.98 -30.30 -9.59
CA ALA A 195 -14.01 -29.68 -10.91
C ALA A 195 -13.57 -28.22 -10.89
N ALA A 196 -13.99 -27.45 -9.89
CA ALA A 196 -13.59 -26.07 -9.69
C ALA A 196 -12.09 -25.97 -9.41
N TYR A 197 -11.57 -26.81 -8.51
CA TYR A 197 -10.15 -26.85 -8.15
C TYR A 197 -9.27 -27.20 -9.36
N LYS A 198 -9.63 -28.24 -10.12
CA LYS A 198 -8.92 -28.63 -11.34
C LYS A 198 -8.92 -27.50 -12.37
N SER A 199 -10.06 -26.83 -12.57
CA SER A 199 -10.17 -25.70 -13.50
C SER A 199 -9.27 -24.53 -13.07
N LEU A 200 -9.22 -24.22 -11.76
CA LEU A 200 -8.37 -23.18 -11.22
C LEU A 200 -6.90 -23.44 -11.53
N PHE A 201 -6.39 -24.60 -11.10
CA PHE A 201 -4.97 -24.93 -11.25
C PHE A 201 -4.54 -25.21 -12.69
N SER A 202 -5.44 -25.76 -13.54
CA SER A 202 -5.16 -25.90 -14.98
C SER A 202 -4.86 -24.54 -15.60
N LYS A 203 -5.66 -23.49 -15.25
CA LYS A 203 -5.46 -22.16 -15.81
C LYS A 203 -4.15 -21.51 -15.36
N TYR A 204 -3.76 -21.67 -14.09
CA TYR A 204 -2.46 -21.23 -13.61
C TYR A 204 -1.31 -22.01 -14.26
N ASN A 205 -1.47 -23.33 -14.44
CA ASN A 205 -0.45 -24.16 -15.10
C ASN A 205 -0.26 -23.80 -16.59
N GLU A 206 -1.33 -23.45 -17.31
CA GLU A 206 -1.25 -22.94 -18.68
C GLU A 206 -0.40 -21.65 -18.78
N ASN A 207 -0.41 -20.82 -17.75
CA ASN A 207 0.25 -19.52 -17.70
C ASN A 207 1.49 -19.50 -16.80
N LYS A 208 1.95 -20.67 -16.32
CA LYS A 208 3.01 -20.77 -15.29
C LYS A 208 4.33 -20.10 -15.67
N GLY A 209 4.67 -20.05 -16.97
CA GLY A 209 5.89 -19.40 -17.43
C GLY A 209 5.92 -17.92 -17.08
N VAL A 210 4.83 -17.20 -17.38
CA VAL A 210 4.75 -15.76 -17.11
C VAL A 210 4.45 -15.47 -15.64
N THR A 211 3.42 -16.13 -15.07
CA THR A 211 3.03 -15.89 -13.68
C THR A 211 4.09 -16.35 -12.69
N GLY A 212 4.80 -17.42 -13.01
CA GLY A 212 5.91 -17.92 -12.19
C GLY A 212 7.11 -16.99 -12.20
N GLU A 213 7.47 -16.44 -13.36
CA GLU A 213 8.55 -15.46 -13.47
C GLU A 213 8.25 -14.19 -12.68
N ILE A 214 7.03 -13.64 -12.81
CA ILE A 214 6.61 -12.47 -12.03
C ILE A 214 6.67 -12.76 -10.54
N TYR A 215 6.15 -13.92 -10.10
CA TYR A 215 6.16 -14.31 -8.70
C TYR A 215 7.58 -14.46 -8.16
N GLN A 216 8.48 -15.07 -8.94
CA GLN A 216 9.86 -15.26 -8.56
C GLN A 216 10.61 -13.93 -8.39
N ASN A 217 10.35 -12.94 -9.26
CA ASN A 217 10.90 -11.59 -9.12
C ASN A 217 10.36 -10.86 -7.88
N ILE A 218 9.08 -11.05 -7.52
CA ILE A 218 8.52 -10.50 -6.28
C ILE A 218 9.20 -11.12 -5.06
N VAL A 219 9.39 -12.44 -5.04
CA VAL A 219 10.05 -13.16 -3.93
C VAL A 219 11.53 -12.77 -3.83
N GLN A 220 12.22 -12.59 -4.98
CA GLN A 220 13.61 -12.15 -4.99
C GLN A 220 13.74 -10.73 -4.42
N ASN A 221 12.89 -9.81 -4.85
CA ASN A 221 12.88 -8.44 -4.31
C ASN A 221 12.68 -8.43 -2.79
N TRP A 222 11.72 -9.23 -2.30
CA TRP A 222 11.49 -9.36 -0.86
C TRP A 222 12.71 -9.96 -0.12
N SER A 223 13.40 -10.92 -0.73
CA SER A 223 14.63 -11.51 -0.18
C SER A 223 15.76 -10.47 -0.11
N ASP A 224 15.91 -9.67 -1.16
CA ASP A 224 16.97 -8.65 -1.26
C ASP A 224 16.73 -7.51 -0.24
N GLU A 225 15.50 -7.13 0.02
CA GLU A 225 15.14 -6.19 1.09
C GLU A 225 15.51 -6.70 2.49
N GLY A 226 15.57 -8.02 2.70
CA GLY A 226 15.94 -8.64 3.98
C GLY A 226 17.44 -8.77 4.20
N ILE A 227 18.27 -8.50 3.19
CA ILE A 227 19.74 -8.60 3.26
C ILE A 227 20.37 -7.26 3.66
N GLY A 228 19.71 -6.14 3.46
CA GLY A 228 20.13 -4.79 3.86
C GLY A 228 19.70 -4.46 5.27
#